data_df6e3d82421d9728defe9c50d8427687
#
_entry.id   df6e3d82421d9728defe9c50d8427687
#
_cell.length_a   1.000
_cell.length_b   1.000
_cell.length_c   1.000
_cell.angle_alpha   90.00
_cell.angle_beta   90.00
_cell.angle_gamma   90.00
#
_symmetry.space_group_name_H-M   'P 1'
#
loop_
_entity.id
_entity.type
_entity.pdbx_description
1 polymer ?
#
loop_
_entity_poly.entity_id
_entity_poly.type
_entity_poly.pdbx_seq_one_letter_code
_entity_poly.pdbx_strand_id
1 'polypeptide(L)'
;ILFTGCASDVLDDPFSSGHARSDMGFRLLDVVTGMVRAVGVQVLPPDGHCSYRPGGRYVLMDTPLKQDGMREVLVFDEQTEQVIGLGRFHAPPRYIGSVRCDLHPRWNHDGNLVCIDSVHEGSRQMYVLDVSEALDALNKVV
;
A
#
# COMPACT_ATOMS: atom_id res chain seq x y z
N ILE A 1 -10.05 -6.04 -8.38
CA ILE A 1 -9.06 -4.94 -8.49
C ILE A 1 -9.08 -4.14 -7.19
N LEU A 2 -7.91 -3.98 -6.57
CA LEU A 2 -7.71 -3.12 -5.39
C LEU A 2 -7.15 -1.77 -5.85
N PHE A 3 -7.70 -0.68 -5.33
CA PHE A 3 -7.27 0.67 -5.68
C PHE A 3 -7.52 1.64 -4.52
N THR A 4 -6.91 2.82 -4.56
CA THR A 4 -7.23 3.96 -3.68
C THR A 4 -8.21 4.90 -4.38
N GLY A 5 -9.13 5.49 -3.64
CA GLY A 5 -10.09 6.44 -4.16
C GLY A 5 -11.09 6.93 -3.11
N CYS A 6 -11.88 7.95 -3.45
CA CYS A 6 -13.00 8.40 -2.63
C CYS A 6 -14.22 7.49 -2.79
N ALA A 7 -15.13 7.52 -1.83
CA ALA A 7 -16.40 6.80 -1.93
C ALA A 7 -17.23 7.25 -3.14
N SER A 8 -17.11 8.51 -3.56
CA SER A 8 -17.79 9.11 -4.71
C SER A 8 -17.19 8.74 -6.07
N ASP A 9 -15.91 8.32 -6.12
CA ASP A 9 -15.21 7.98 -7.37
C ASP A 9 -15.78 6.74 -8.05
N VAL A 10 -16.63 5.99 -7.35
CA VAL A 10 -17.25 4.77 -7.87
C VAL A 10 -18.48 5.06 -8.73
N LEU A 11 -19.11 6.24 -8.56
CA LEU A 11 -20.38 6.59 -9.20
C LEU A 11 -20.25 7.81 -10.13
N ASP A 12 -19.22 8.64 -9.94
CA ASP A 12 -18.98 9.86 -10.72
C ASP A 12 -17.51 9.89 -11.19
N ASP A 13 -17.15 10.82 -12.04
CA ASP A 13 -15.83 10.96 -12.67
C ASP A 13 -14.66 10.77 -11.67
N PRO A 14 -13.81 9.73 -11.82
CA PRO A 14 -12.67 9.47 -10.93
C PRO A 14 -11.60 10.58 -10.94
N PHE A 15 -11.70 11.56 -11.83
CA PHE A 15 -10.80 12.71 -11.94
C PHE A 15 -11.41 14.02 -11.41
N SER A 16 -12.61 13.99 -10.83
CA SER A 16 -13.22 15.21 -10.30
C SER A 16 -12.43 15.71 -9.07
N SER A 17 -11.80 16.84 -9.23
CA SER A 17 -11.05 17.53 -8.18
C SER A 17 -12.01 18.22 -7.20
N GLY A 18 -12.22 17.68 -6.03
CA GLY A 18 -13.02 18.38 -5.02
C GLY A 18 -13.39 17.62 -3.77
N HIS A 19 -13.01 16.36 -3.64
CA HIS A 19 -13.36 15.54 -2.48
C HIS A 19 -12.44 15.80 -1.28
N ALA A 20 -13.01 15.83 -0.10
CA ALA A 20 -12.23 15.96 1.13
C ALA A 20 -11.34 14.71 1.31
N ARG A 21 -10.09 14.92 1.73
CA ARG A 21 -9.13 13.82 2.03
C ARG A 21 -9.69 12.78 3.02
N SER A 22 -10.70 13.14 3.79
CA SER A 22 -11.38 12.23 4.73
C SER A 22 -12.11 11.05 4.05
N ASP A 23 -12.42 11.18 2.75
CA ASP A 23 -13.15 10.16 2.01
C ASP A 23 -12.24 9.22 1.23
N MET A 24 -10.93 9.49 1.22
CA MET A 24 -9.91 8.65 0.60
C MET A 24 -9.72 7.34 1.37
N GLY A 25 -9.40 6.29 0.65
CA GLY A 25 -9.09 4.98 1.23
C GLY A 25 -9.03 3.88 0.18
N PHE A 26 -8.71 2.68 0.62
CA PHE A 26 -8.61 1.52 -0.27
C PHE A 26 -9.99 0.95 -0.59
N ARG A 27 -10.16 0.58 -1.85
CA ARG A 27 -11.40 -0.01 -2.39
C ARG A 27 -11.06 -1.28 -3.16
N LEU A 28 -11.87 -2.30 -2.99
CA LEU A 28 -11.81 -3.53 -3.78
C LEU A 28 -13.01 -3.59 -4.72
N LEU A 29 -12.74 -3.59 -6.02
CA LEU A 29 -13.72 -3.83 -7.07
C LEU A 29 -13.74 -5.33 -7.42
N ASP A 30 -14.88 -5.98 -7.26
CA ASP A 30 -15.16 -7.28 -7.85
C ASP A 30 -15.55 -7.06 -9.32
N VAL A 31 -14.69 -7.49 -10.23
CA VAL A 31 -14.87 -7.26 -11.68
C VAL A 31 -15.98 -8.13 -12.30
N VAL A 32 -16.43 -9.16 -11.60
CA VAL A 32 -17.51 -10.03 -12.08
C VAL A 32 -18.87 -9.46 -11.72
N THR A 33 -19.02 -9.01 -10.48
CA THR A 33 -20.29 -8.48 -9.96
C THR A 33 -20.41 -6.96 -10.08
N GLY A 34 -19.30 -6.25 -10.29
CA GLY A 34 -19.23 -4.79 -10.24
C GLY A 34 -19.33 -4.22 -8.82
N MET A 35 -19.39 -5.05 -7.80
CA MET A 35 -19.47 -4.58 -6.42
C MET A 35 -18.15 -3.97 -5.94
N VAL A 36 -18.25 -2.87 -5.20
CA VAL A 36 -17.12 -2.21 -4.56
C VAL A 36 -17.28 -2.24 -3.04
N ARG A 37 -16.22 -2.59 -2.34
CA ARG A 37 -16.17 -2.51 -0.87
C ARG A 37 -14.92 -1.79 -0.39
N ALA A 38 -15.02 -1.16 0.77
CA ALA A 38 -13.86 -0.56 1.44
C ALA A 38 -12.97 -1.66 2.06
N VAL A 39 -11.66 -1.37 2.16
CA VAL A 39 -10.65 -2.25 2.75
C VAL A 39 -9.86 -1.46 3.79
N GLY A 40 -9.72 -2.01 5.00
CA GLY A 40 -8.90 -1.43 6.07
C GLY A 40 -9.34 -0.04 6.54
N VAL A 41 -10.66 0.20 6.59
CA VAL A 41 -11.23 1.49 7.01
C VAL A 41 -10.73 1.86 8.40
N GLN A 42 -10.21 3.10 8.57
CA GLN A 42 -9.64 3.64 9.81
C GLN A 42 -8.34 2.96 10.29
N VAL A 43 -7.91 1.87 9.66
CA VAL A 43 -6.68 1.15 9.99
C VAL A 43 -5.55 1.52 9.03
N LEU A 44 -5.85 1.57 7.74
CA LEU A 44 -4.89 1.88 6.70
C LEU A 44 -4.76 3.40 6.45
N PRO A 45 -3.58 3.87 5.99
CA PRO A 45 -3.44 5.25 5.54
C PRO A 45 -4.39 5.53 4.37
N PRO A 46 -4.76 6.79 4.13
CA PRO A 46 -5.77 7.13 3.13
C PRO A 46 -5.30 6.92 1.68
N ASP A 47 -4.01 6.75 1.45
CA ASP A 47 -3.41 6.67 0.11
C ASP A 47 -2.15 5.78 0.12
N GLY A 48 -1.80 5.20 -1.04
CA GLY A 48 -0.63 4.37 -1.27
C GLY A 48 -0.83 3.43 -2.45
N HIS A 49 0.26 2.80 -2.90
CA HIS A 49 0.22 1.74 -3.91
C HIS A 49 -0.03 0.41 -3.22
N CYS A 50 -1.03 -0.31 -3.66
CA CYS A 50 -1.46 -1.52 -2.98
C CYS A 50 -1.68 -2.71 -3.92
N SER A 51 -1.47 -3.92 -3.38
CA SER A 51 -1.78 -5.18 -4.06
C SER A 51 -2.05 -6.30 -3.07
N TYR A 52 -2.91 -7.24 -3.44
CA TYR A 52 -3.07 -8.47 -2.66
C TYR A 52 -1.89 -9.41 -2.86
N ARG A 53 -1.52 -10.09 -1.77
CA ARG A 53 -0.66 -11.28 -1.83
C ARG A 53 -1.31 -12.34 -2.73
N PRO A 54 -0.54 -13.12 -3.51
CA PRO A 54 -1.06 -14.33 -4.15
C PRO A 54 -1.81 -15.20 -3.13
N GLY A 55 -3.04 -15.60 -3.46
CA GLY A 55 -3.94 -16.32 -2.54
C GLY A 55 -4.85 -15.43 -1.70
N GLY A 56 -4.75 -14.10 -1.79
CA GLY A 56 -5.60 -13.15 -1.05
C GLY A 56 -5.18 -12.93 0.41
N ARG A 57 -6.07 -12.50 1.27
CA ARG A 57 -5.94 -12.19 2.70
C ARG A 57 -5.04 -10.99 3.03
N TYR A 58 -3.79 -10.99 2.57
CA TYR A 58 -2.83 -9.94 2.91
C TYR A 58 -2.76 -8.87 1.84
N VAL A 59 -2.84 -7.60 2.24
CA VAL A 59 -2.66 -6.43 1.39
C VAL A 59 -1.31 -5.80 1.67
N LEU A 60 -0.46 -5.78 0.67
CA LEU A 60 0.82 -5.05 0.67
C LEU A 60 0.57 -3.62 0.21
N MET A 61 1.23 -2.66 0.85
CA MET A 61 1.11 -1.26 0.47
C MET A 61 2.30 -0.43 0.90
N ASP A 62 2.48 0.72 0.27
CA ASP A 62 3.35 1.79 0.75
C ASP A 62 2.55 2.97 1.30
N THR A 63 3.25 3.90 1.94
CA THR A 63 2.67 5.17 2.38
C THR A 63 3.17 6.32 1.52
N PRO A 64 2.39 7.41 1.39
CA PRO A 64 2.91 8.68 0.92
C PRO A 64 4.12 9.14 1.74
N LEU A 65 4.90 10.08 1.20
CA LEU A 65 6.01 10.69 1.94
C LEU A 65 5.48 11.38 3.19
N LYS A 66 6.00 10.97 4.34
CA LYS A 66 5.66 11.55 5.65
C LYS A 66 6.48 12.82 5.92
N GLN A 67 6.05 13.60 6.92
CA GLN A 67 6.73 14.86 7.30
C GLN A 67 8.17 14.64 7.79
N ASP A 68 8.48 13.46 8.31
CA ASP A 68 9.82 13.05 8.73
C ASP A 68 10.74 12.62 7.57
N GLY A 69 10.28 12.74 6.33
CA GLY A 69 11.03 12.33 5.14
C GLY A 69 11.06 10.83 4.89
N MET A 70 10.21 10.06 5.59
CA MET A 70 10.15 8.60 5.47
C MET A 70 8.95 8.15 4.64
N ARG A 71 9.12 7.02 3.96
CA ARG A 71 8.04 6.19 3.40
C ARG A 71 8.08 4.83 4.08
N GLU A 72 6.94 4.19 4.22
CA GLU A 72 6.83 2.89 4.86
C GLU A 72 6.25 1.86 3.90
N VAL A 73 6.68 0.61 4.06
CA VAL A 73 6.04 -0.56 3.47
C VAL A 73 5.31 -1.29 4.57
N LEU A 74 4.04 -1.60 4.34
CA LEU A 74 3.13 -2.21 5.31
C LEU A 74 2.49 -3.45 4.70
N VAL A 75 2.17 -4.43 5.56
CA VAL A 75 1.24 -5.52 5.25
C VAL A 75 0.05 -5.43 6.19
N PHE A 76 -1.13 -5.49 5.62
CA PHE A 76 -2.41 -5.54 6.32
C PHE A 76 -3.01 -6.94 6.18
N ASP A 77 -3.41 -7.53 7.28
CA ASP A 77 -4.20 -8.76 7.32
C ASP A 77 -5.68 -8.42 7.36
N GLU A 78 -6.38 -8.72 6.29
CA GLU A 78 -7.80 -8.41 6.16
C GLU A 78 -8.71 -9.24 7.09
N GLN A 79 -8.23 -10.38 7.61
CA GLN A 79 -9.00 -11.23 8.52
C GLN A 79 -8.93 -10.75 9.97
N THR A 80 -7.78 -10.25 10.40
CA THR A 80 -7.55 -9.81 11.78
C THR A 80 -7.54 -8.29 11.93
N GLU A 81 -7.59 -7.55 10.81
CA GLU A 81 -7.45 -6.09 10.74
C GLU A 81 -6.12 -5.57 11.32
N GLN A 82 -5.10 -6.41 11.35
CA GLN A 82 -3.77 -6.03 11.86
C GLN A 82 -2.88 -5.51 10.74
N VAL A 83 -2.03 -4.55 11.11
CA VAL A 83 -0.99 -3.99 10.25
C VAL A 83 0.38 -4.27 10.84
N ILE A 84 1.30 -4.72 10.00
CA ILE A 84 2.71 -4.85 10.36
C ILE A 84 3.57 -4.00 9.40
N GLY A 85 4.54 -3.27 9.95
CA GLY A 85 5.54 -2.53 9.18
C GLY A 85 6.66 -3.46 8.71
N LEU A 86 6.93 -3.47 7.41
CA LEU A 86 8.05 -4.22 6.83
C LEU A 86 9.35 -3.41 6.79
N GLY A 87 9.25 -2.08 6.79
CA GLY A 87 10.40 -1.20 6.80
C GLY A 87 10.05 0.27 6.56
N ARG A 88 11.01 1.13 6.93
CA ARG A 88 10.95 2.58 6.73
C ARG A 88 12.14 3.02 5.90
N PHE A 89 11.91 3.79 4.86
CA PHE A 89 12.89 4.16 3.85
C PHE A 89 12.93 5.68 3.68
N HIS A 90 14.10 6.26 3.92
CA HIS A 90 14.29 7.71 3.77
C HIS A 90 14.22 8.12 2.30
N ALA A 91 13.43 9.14 2.00
CA ALA A 91 13.34 9.77 0.70
C ALA A 91 13.98 11.17 0.75
N PRO A 92 15.27 11.32 0.34
CA PRO A 92 15.95 12.61 0.38
C PRO A 92 15.19 13.71 -0.38
N PRO A 93 15.21 14.98 0.09
CA PRO A 93 14.46 16.09 -0.50
C PRO A 93 14.70 16.34 -2.00
N ARG A 94 15.83 15.87 -2.54
CA ARG A 94 16.10 15.98 -3.99
C ARG A 94 15.23 15.08 -4.87
N TYR A 95 14.57 14.08 -4.27
CA TYR A 95 13.67 13.16 -4.98
C TYR A 95 12.20 13.55 -4.78
N ILE A 96 11.83 14.71 -5.32
CA ILE A 96 10.47 15.27 -5.28
C ILE A 96 9.96 15.57 -6.69
N GLY A 97 8.66 15.81 -6.84
CA GLY A 97 8.03 16.11 -8.13
C GLY A 97 8.22 14.99 -9.15
N SER A 98 8.66 15.31 -10.35
CA SER A 98 8.84 14.35 -11.46
C SER A 98 9.92 13.30 -11.25
N VAL A 99 10.87 13.54 -10.33
CA VAL A 99 11.94 12.60 -10.00
C VAL A 99 11.71 11.87 -8.68
N ARG A 100 10.53 12.00 -8.08
CA ARG A 100 10.17 11.28 -6.86
C ARG A 100 10.30 9.77 -7.05
N CYS A 101 10.64 9.07 -5.98
CA CYS A 101 10.71 7.61 -5.94
C CYS A 101 9.74 7.13 -4.87
N ASP A 102 8.57 6.69 -5.29
CA ASP A 102 7.64 5.97 -4.44
C ASP A 102 8.10 4.50 -4.35
N LEU A 103 7.74 3.81 -3.27
CA LEU A 103 8.29 2.47 -3.02
C LEU A 103 7.69 1.41 -3.94
N HIS A 104 6.44 1.59 -4.42
CA HIS A 104 5.73 0.69 -5.34
C HIS A 104 5.96 -0.79 -4.98
N PRO A 105 5.56 -1.25 -3.80
CA PRO A 105 5.86 -2.60 -3.35
C PRO A 105 5.13 -3.64 -4.18
N ARG A 106 5.83 -4.74 -4.50
CA ARG A 106 5.34 -5.83 -5.36
C ARG A 106 5.67 -7.18 -4.76
N TRP A 107 4.70 -8.07 -4.69
CA TRP A 107 4.91 -9.46 -4.31
C TRP A 107 5.66 -10.24 -5.39
N ASN A 108 6.49 -11.22 -4.97
CA ASN A 108 6.86 -12.32 -5.85
C ASN A 108 5.67 -13.29 -6.00
N HIS A 109 5.83 -14.28 -6.92
CA HIS A 109 4.77 -15.26 -7.19
C HIS A 109 4.38 -16.09 -5.96
N ASP A 110 5.35 -16.43 -5.11
CA ASP A 110 5.13 -17.27 -3.92
C ASP A 110 4.59 -16.45 -2.74
N GLY A 111 4.63 -15.12 -2.82
CA GLY A 111 4.10 -14.21 -1.80
C GLY A 111 4.92 -14.19 -0.50
N ASN A 112 6.20 -14.49 -0.55
CA ASN A 112 7.12 -14.45 0.59
C ASN A 112 8.23 -13.40 0.46
N LEU A 113 8.38 -12.83 -0.74
CA LEU A 113 9.30 -11.73 -1.00
C LEU A 113 8.54 -10.52 -1.52
N VAL A 114 9.04 -9.34 -1.15
CA VAL A 114 8.53 -8.04 -1.61
C VAL A 114 9.66 -7.27 -2.27
N CYS A 115 9.46 -6.83 -3.51
CA CYS A 115 10.36 -5.92 -4.19
C CYS A 115 9.87 -4.49 -4.05
N ILE A 116 10.78 -3.55 -3.77
CA ILE A 116 10.50 -2.12 -3.69
C ILE A 116 11.48 -1.31 -4.51
N ASP A 117 11.07 -0.11 -4.93
CA ASP A 117 11.96 0.93 -5.43
C ASP A 117 12.30 1.89 -4.30
N SER A 118 13.58 2.23 -4.10
CA SER A 118 13.95 3.19 -3.05
C SER A 118 15.20 3.99 -3.42
N VAL A 119 15.33 5.14 -2.76
CA VAL A 119 16.46 6.09 -2.89
C VAL A 119 17.20 6.30 -1.57
N HIS A 120 16.94 5.50 -0.55
CA HIS A 120 17.43 5.69 0.82
C HIS A 120 18.97 5.59 0.92
N GLU A 121 19.63 4.90 -0.01
CA GLU A 121 21.09 4.83 -0.13
C GLU A 121 21.67 5.86 -1.11
N GLY A 122 20.86 6.86 -1.51
CA GLY A 122 21.36 8.00 -2.30
C GLY A 122 21.15 7.89 -3.81
N SER A 123 20.77 6.74 -4.34
CA SER A 123 20.38 6.53 -5.74
C SER A 123 19.16 5.64 -5.81
N ARG A 124 18.40 5.71 -6.93
CA ARG A 124 17.25 4.81 -7.14
C ARG A 124 17.74 3.40 -7.41
N GLN A 125 17.30 2.47 -6.60
CA GLN A 125 17.59 1.05 -6.73
C GLN A 125 16.36 0.21 -6.36
N MET A 126 16.36 -1.06 -6.76
CA MET A 126 15.41 -2.07 -6.32
C MET A 126 15.99 -2.85 -5.14
N TYR A 127 15.14 -3.10 -4.16
CA TYR A 127 15.46 -3.89 -2.98
C TYR A 127 14.46 -5.02 -2.84
N VAL A 128 14.91 -6.14 -2.30
CA VAL A 128 14.06 -7.28 -2.00
C VAL A 128 14.04 -7.51 -0.50
N LEU A 129 12.85 -7.60 0.06
CA LEU A 129 12.58 -7.87 1.46
C LEU A 129 12.04 -9.30 1.58
N ASP A 130 12.65 -10.13 2.42
CA ASP A 130 12.03 -11.38 2.87
C ASP A 130 11.02 -11.03 3.96
N VAL A 131 9.77 -11.38 3.73
CA VAL A 131 8.65 -11.02 4.62
C VAL A 131 8.06 -12.24 5.33
N SER A 132 8.70 -13.38 5.24
CA SER A 132 8.23 -14.64 5.82
C SER A 132 7.97 -14.53 7.31
N GLU A 133 8.92 -13.97 8.08
CA GLU A 133 8.77 -13.79 9.54
C GLU A 133 7.62 -12.83 9.89
N ALA A 134 7.43 -11.77 9.10
CA ALA A 134 6.35 -10.82 9.31
C ALA A 134 4.98 -11.47 9.09
N LEU A 135 4.84 -12.30 8.06
CA LEU A 135 3.62 -13.05 7.79
C LEU A 135 3.36 -14.10 8.88
N ASP A 136 4.40 -14.77 9.36
CA ASP A 136 4.29 -15.72 10.47
C ASP A 136 3.86 -15.03 11.77
N ALA A 137 4.31 -13.81 12.01
CA ALA A 137 3.87 -13.02 13.15
C ALA A 137 2.38 -12.69 13.09
N LEU A 138 1.87 -12.28 11.92
CA LEU A 138 0.43 -12.03 11.69
C LEU A 138 -0.40 -13.31 11.87
N ASN A 139 0.12 -14.48 11.50
CA ASN A 139 -0.58 -15.76 11.65
C ASN A 139 -0.69 -16.25 13.10
N LYS A 140 0.19 -15.82 14.00
CA LYS A 140 0.22 -16.26 15.41
C LYS A 140 -0.79 -15.55 16.30
N VAL A 141 -1.45 -14.52 15.81
CA VAL A 141 -2.39 -13.68 16.57
C VAL A 141 -3.85 -14.17 16.41
N VAL A 142 -4.04 -15.33 15.81
CA VAL A 142 -5.35 -16.00 15.65
C VAL A 142 -5.61 -16.95 16.82
#